data_eb93e8cd868ee94c34efb7b5d6968398
#
_entry.id   eb93e8cd868ee94c34efb7b5d6968398
#
_cell.length_a   1.000
_cell.length_b   1.000
_cell.length_c   1.000
_cell.angle_alpha   90.00
_cell.angle_beta   90.00
_cell.angle_gamma   90.00
#
_symmetry.space_group_name_H-M   'P 1'
#
loop_
_entity.id
_entity.type
_entity.pdbx_description
1 polymer ?
#
loop_
_entity_poly.entity_id
_entity_poly.type
_entity_poly.pdbx_seq_one_letter_code
_entity_poly.pdbx_strand_id
1 'polypeptide(L)'
;AEGPAWSSQGRYLLWSDIPNNRQMRWSEDDGHVSVFRMPSNYSNGNSFDFQGRQLSCEHLTRRVTRYENDGTATVLADSYNGKRLNSPNDIVAHPDGSYWFTDPPYGGQLYEGEPDAAGGPSNSAGKLNPRIGQPAGFVPAKRELPTNCYRIDPSGRVDLVVSEDQVPDPNGICFSPDYKKLYVVSTGKGPGDTGAGGKGDVFVFDVGADNKLSNGKRFSDFTIDGVKCGPDGIRCDVNGNVWCSSNAGRAVGYNGVTCWSPEGKLLGRIRLPEVCGNITFGGPKRNRLFMAASQSLYAVYTATQGAGPA
;
A
#
# COMPACT_ATOMS: atom_id res chain seq x y z
N ALA A 1 9.89 -6.13 1.51
CA ALA A 1 9.40 -5.19 2.54
C ALA A 1 8.24 -4.39 1.97
N GLU A 2 7.21 -4.17 2.78
CA GLU A 2 5.96 -3.52 2.39
C GLU A 2 5.41 -2.61 3.50
N GLY A 3 4.41 -1.77 3.14
CA GLY A 3 3.59 -0.98 4.05
C GLY A 3 4.36 -0.13 5.06
N PRO A 4 5.34 0.67 4.63
CA PRO A 4 6.08 1.52 5.56
C PRO A 4 5.17 2.61 6.11
N ALA A 5 5.21 2.84 7.42
CA ALA A 5 4.45 3.87 8.13
C ALA A 5 5.30 4.54 9.20
N TRP A 6 5.27 5.86 9.25
CA TRP A 6 6.03 6.64 10.21
C TRP A 6 5.16 7.03 11.42
N SER A 7 5.63 6.75 12.62
CA SER A 7 5.04 7.24 13.86
C SER A 7 5.78 8.49 14.32
N SER A 8 5.13 9.65 14.20
CA SER A 8 5.72 10.91 14.69
C SER A 8 5.80 10.97 16.21
N GLN A 9 4.85 10.36 16.92
CA GLN A 9 4.84 10.32 18.38
C GLN A 9 5.95 9.41 18.92
N GLY A 10 6.10 8.22 18.29
CA GLY A 10 7.08 7.23 18.71
C GLY A 10 8.45 7.41 18.07
N ARG A 11 8.60 8.29 17.08
CA ARG A 11 9.83 8.55 16.31
C ARG A 11 10.44 7.26 15.75
N TYR A 12 9.58 6.44 15.13
CA TYR A 12 10.01 5.19 14.49
C TYR A 12 9.27 4.94 13.17
N LEU A 13 9.91 4.16 12.33
CA LEU A 13 9.32 3.61 11.12
C LEU A 13 8.89 2.17 11.39
N LEU A 14 7.66 1.83 11.00
CA LEU A 14 7.20 0.45 10.86
C LEU A 14 7.21 0.03 9.40
N TRP A 15 7.39 -1.26 9.14
CA TRP A 15 7.09 -1.89 7.85
C TRP A 15 6.75 -3.35 8.02
N SER A 16 6.09 -3.92 7.03
CA SER A 16 5.74 -5.33 6.97
C SER A 16 6.83 -6.15 6.30
N ASP A 17 7.33 -7.15 7.01
CA ASP A 17 8.12 -8.26 6.46
C ASP A 17 7.14 -9.43 6.27
N ILE A 18 6.37 -9.35 5.17
CA ILE A 18 5.26 -10.27 4.88
C ILE A 18 5.72 -11.72 4.87
N PRO A 19 6.82 -12.10 4.17
CA PRO A 19 7.28 -13.49 4.12
C PRO A 19 7.50 -14.12 5.48
N ASN A 20 7.96 -13.33 6.45
CA ASN A 20 8.27 -13.79 7.79
C ASN A 20 7.12 -13.56 8.79
N ASN A 21 5.95 -13.14 8.31
CA ASN A 21 4.75 -12.90 9.14
C ASN A 21 5.02 -11.99 10.33
N ARG A 22 5.73 -10.87 10.08
CA ARG A 22 6.12 -9.93 11.14
C ARG A 22 6.10 -8.50 10.65
N GLN A 23 5.94 -7.57 11.59
CA GLN A 23 6.21 -6.16 11.41
C GLN A 23 7.55 -5.82 12.04
N MET A 24 8.33 -5.04 11.34
CA MET A 24 9.64 -4.55 11.77
C MET A 24 9.54 -3.09 12.17
N ARG A 25 10.45 -2.66 13.03
CA ARG A 25 10.58 -1.27 13.47
C ARG A 25 12.02 -0.81 13.34
N TRP A 26 12.23 0.37 12.77
CA TRP A 26 13.48 1.13 12.86
C TRP A 26 13.26 2.33 13.79
N SER A 27 14.06 2.45 14.83
CA SER A 27 14.04 3.57 15.77
C SER A 27 14.94 4.70 15.26
N GLU A 28 14.44 5.94 15.24
CA GLU A 28 15.22 7.08 14.80
C GLU A 28 16.29 7.47 15.82
N ASP A 29 16.05 7.25 17.11
CA ASP A 29 16.92 7.72 18.18
C ASP A 29 18.28 7.00 18.19
N ASP A 30 18.31 5.72 17.87
CA ASP A 30 19.52 4.89 17.91
C ASP A 30 19.80 4.13 16.61
N GLY A 31 18.91 4.22 15.61
CA GLY A 31 19.03 3.49 14.35
C GLY A 31 18.78 1.99 14.45
N HIS A 32 18.30 1.50 15.61
CA HIS A 32 18.11 0.08 15.86
C HIS A 32 16.92 -0.48 15.06
N VAL A 33 17.10 -1.67 14.48
CA VAL A 33 16.04 -2.44 13.82
C VAL A 33 15.64 -3.61 14.70
N SER A 34 14.33 -3.74 14.96
CA SER A 34 13.78 -4.80 15.81
C SER A 34 12.48 -5.35 15.23
N VAL A 35 12.09 -6.54 15.67
CA VAL A 35 10.74 -7.05 15.46
C VAL A 35 9.79 -6.26 16.34
N PHE A 36 8.77 -5.64 15.71
CA PHE A 36 7.75 -4.88 16.41
C PHE A 36 6.56 -5.75 16.82
N ARG A 37 6.11 -6.60 15.88
CA ARG A 37 4.99 -7.53 16.10
C ARG A 37 5.21 -8.84 15.34
N MET A 38 4.95 -9.94 16.03
CA MET A 38 4.99 -11.28 15.44
C MET A 38 4.07 -12.22 16.26
N PRO A 39 3.09 -12.90 15.63
CA PRO A 39 2.73 -12.83 14.22
C PRO A 39 2.05 -11.50 13.86
N SER A 40 2.13 -11.08 12.59
CA SER A 40 1.48 -9.89 12.05
C SER A 40 0.24 -10.21 11.21
N ASN A 41 -0.16 -11.46 11.14
CA ASN A 41 -1.20 -11.97 10.24
C ASN A 41 -0.90 -11.69 8.76
N TYR A 42 0.38 -11.76 8.39
CA TYR A 42 0.85 -11.39 7.05
C TYR A 42 0.35 -10.01 6.64
N SER A 43 0.54 -9.03 7.53
CA SER A 43 0.16 -7.64 7.26
C SER A 43 0.91 -7.11 6.04
N ASN A 44 0.25 -6.27 5.25
CA ASN A 44 0.83 -5.53 4.14
C ASN A 44 0.89 -4.03 4.45
N GLY A 45 -0.04 -3.23 3.94
CA GLY A 45 -0.06 -1.78 4.16
C GLY A 45 -0.32 -1.39 5.60
N ASN A 46 0.40 -0.38 6.06
CA ASN A 46 0.20 0.24 7.36
C ASN A 46 0.10 1.75 7.20
N SER A 47 -0.58 2.39 8.15
CA SER A 47 -0.64 3.84 8.28
C SER A 47 -0.83 4.19 9.75
N PHE A 48 -0.74 5.48 10.08
CA PHE A 48 -1.19 5.99 11.36
C PHE A 48 -2.38 6.94 11.13
N ASP A 49 -3.33 6.93 12.04
CA ASP A 49 -4.43 7.88 12.01
C ASP A 49 -4.08 9.19 12.72
N PHE A 50 -5.01 10.15 12.71
CA PHE A 50 -4.81 11.46 13.35
C PHE A 50 -4.68 11.42 14.88
N GLN A 51 -4.99 10.28 15.50
CA GLN A 51 -4.78 10.01 16.93
C GLN A 51 -3.50 9.23 17.21
N GLY A 52 -2.69 8.97 16.18
CA GLY A 52 -1.44 8.23 16.29
C GLY A 52 -1.62 6.72 16.47
N ARG A 53 -2.82 6.19 16.18
CA ARG A 53 -3.10 4.74 16.25
C ARG A 53 -2.71 4.08 14.94
N GLN A 54 -2.07 2.92 15.03
CA GLN A 54 -1.66 2.17 13.85
C GLN A 54 -2.86 1.51 13.16
N LEU A 55 -2.95 1.70 11.85
CA LEU A 55 -3.84 0.96 10.95
C LEU A 55 -3.03 -0.11 10.24
N SER A 56 -3.59 -1.29 10.03
CA SER A 56 -2.92 -2.40 9.35
C SER A 56 -3.89 -3.20 8.48
N CYS A 57 -3.46 -3.51 7.26
CA CYS A 57 -4.14 -4.42 6.35
C CYS A 57 -3.55 -5.81 6.54
N GLU A 58 -4.37 -6.80 6.94
CA GLU A 58 -3.92 -8.15 7.28
C GLU A 58 -4.40 -9.16 6.23
N HIS A 59 -3.48 -9.83 5.55
CA HIS A 59 -3.79 -10.78 4.49
C HIS A 59 -4.37 -12.10 5.01
N LEU A 60 -3.74 -12.72 6.04
CA LEU A 60 -4.19 -14.01 6.58
C LEU A 60 -5.61 -13.95 7.12
N THR A 61 -5.92 -12.90 7.86
CA THR A 61 -7.22 -12.70 8.50
C THR A 61 -8.22 -12.00 7.59
N ARG A 62 -7.76 -11.48 6.43
CA ARG A 62 -8.58 -10.78 5.43
C ARG A 62 -9.38 -9.64 6.05
N ARG A 63 -8.67 -8.76 6.77
CA ARG A 63 -9.29 -7.67 7.53
C ARG A 63 -8.42 -6.43 7.62
N VAL A 64 -9.06 -5.33 7.99
CA VAL A 64 -8.42 -4.09 8.41
C VAL A 64 -8.49 -4.00 9.92
N THR A 65 -7.35 -3.75 10.56
CA THR A 65 -7.21 -3.69 12.02
C THR A 65 -6.63 -2.33 12.43
N ARG A 66 -7.15 -1.76 13.52
CA ARG A 66 -6.55 -0.62 14.21
C ARG A 66 -6.00 -1.09 15.56
N TYR A 67 -4.75 -0.76 15.80
CA TYR A 67 -4.09 -1.02 17.08
C TYR A 67 -4.22 0.22 17.95
N GLU A 68 -4.85 0.06 19.08
CA GLU A 68 -5.13 1.13 20.02
C GLU A 68 -3.90 1.46 20.89
N ASN A 69 -3.88 2.65 21.49
CA ASN A 69 -2.76 3.11 22.32
C ASN A 69 -2.56 2.29 23.61
N ASP A 70 -3.59 1.55 24.04
CA ASP A 70 -3.52 0.63 25.18
C ASP A 70 -3.01 -0.77 24.80
N GLY A 71 -2.65 -0.98 23.53
CA GLY A 71 -2.15 -2.25 23.01
C GLY A 71 -3.22 -3.22 22.53
N THR A 72 -4.52 -2.89 22.68
CA THR A 72 -5.60 -3.70 22.12
C THR A 72 -5.73 -3.54 20.63
N ALA A 73 -6.44 -4.46 19.97
CA ALA A 73 -6.65 -4.43 18.52
C ALA A 73 -8.16 -4.43 18.23
N THR A 74 -8.59 -3.46 17.43
CA THR A 74 -9.97 -3.32 16.95
C THR A 74 -10.04 -3.75 15.50
N VAL A 75 -10.87 -4.74 15.17
CA VAL A 75 -11.19 -5.08 13.78
C VAL A 75 -12.13 -4.00 13.25
N LEU A 76 -11.69 -3.28 12.22
CA LEU A 76 -12.46 -2.20 11.61
C LEU A 76 -13.37 -2.71 10.48
N ALA A 77 -12.86 -3.65 9.68
CA ALA A 77 -13.61 -4.30 8.60
C ALA A 77 -13.01 -5.67 8.29
N ASP A 78 -13.85 -6.68 8.07
CA ASP A 78 -13.47 -8.00 7.56
C ASP A 78 -14.40 -8.49 6.45
N SER A 79 -15.45 -7.72 6.16
CA SER A 79 -16.49 -8.10 5.21
C SER A 79 -17.19 -6.88 4.62
N TYR A 80 -17.81 -7.08 3.45
CA TYR A 80 -18.70 -6.13 2.81
C TYR A 80 -19.94 -6.86 2.30
N ASN A 81 -21.15 -6.39 2.67
CA ASN A 81 -22.43 -7.02 2.31
C ASN A 81 -22.46 -8.53 2.63
N GLY A 82 -21.93 -8.94 3.80
CA GLY A 82 -21.91 -10.32 4.26
C GLY A 82 -20.90 -11.25 3.58
N LYS A 83 -20.06 -10.72 2.67
CA LYS A 83 -18.97 -11.45 2.01
C LYS A 83 -17.63 -11.00 2.55
N ARG A 84 -16.70 -11.93 2.70
CA ARG A 84 -15.37 -11.63 3.21
C ARG A 84 -14.57 -10.78 2.24
N LEU A 85 -13.78 -9.85 2.78
CA LEU A 85 -12.80 -9.08 2.01
C LEU A 85 -11.82 -10.02 1.32
N ASN A 86 -11.18 -9.55 0.23
CA ASN A 86 -10.18 -10.34 -0.51
C ASN A 86 -8.87 -10.42 0.27
N SER A 87 -8.10 -9.36 0.25
CA SER A 87 -6.86 -9.20 1.03
C SER A 87 -6.51 -7.71 1.09
N PRO A 88 -7.05 -6.97 2.08
CA PRO A 88 -6.78 -5.55 2.22
C PRO A 88 -5.29 -5.26 2.09
N ASN A 89 -4.95 -4.25 1.26
CA ASN A 89 -3.57 -4.02 0.84
C ASN A 89 -2.98 -2.72 1.38
N ASP A 90 -3.49 -1.55 0.99
CA ASP A 90 -3.02 -0.26 1.50
C ASP A 90 -4.18 0.54 2.12
N ILE A 91 -3.86 1.45 3.06
CA ILE A 91 -4.85 2.16 3.87
C ILE A 91 -4.39 3.57 4.19
N VAL A 92 -5.34 4.51 4.16
CA VAL A 92 -5.12 5.91 4.54
C VAL A 92 -6.25 6.43 5.42
N ALA A 93 -5.90 7.33 6.34
CA ALA A 93 -6.85 8.02 7.20
C ALA A 93 -7.31 9.33 6.56
N HIS A 94 -8.58 9.69 6.78
CA HIS A 94 -9.18 10.95 6.39
C HIS A 94 -9.51 11.81 7.64
N PRO A 95 -9.43 13.14 7.57
CA PRO A 95 -9.67 14.02 8.73
C PRO A 95 -11.06 13.91 9.37
N ASP A 96 -12.05 13.41 8.64
CA ASP A 96 -13.39 13.16 9.17
C ASP A 96 -13.48 11.91 10.09
N GLY A 97 -12.35 11.23 10.30
CA GLY A 97 -12.27 10.00 11.10
C GLY A 97 -12.55 8.72 10.33
N SER A 98 -12.78 8.79 9.02
CA SER A 98 -12.92 7.61 8.17
C SER A 98 -11.57 7.06 7.73
N TYR A 99 -11.55 5.78 7.32
CA TYR A 99 -10.39 5.08 6.78
C TYR A 99 -10.73 4.54 5.40
N TRP A 100 -9.81 4.70 4.45
CA TRP A 100 -10.01 4.27 3.06
C TRP A 100 -8.94 3.23 2.71
N PHE A 101 -9.35 2.11 2.15
CA PHE A 101 -8.43 1.00 1.85
C PHE A 101 -8.74 0.31 0.52
N THR A 102 -7.74 -0.37 0.01
CA THR A 102 -7.81 -1.17 -1.21
C THR A 102 -7.90 -2.65 -0.87
N ASP A 103 -8.63 -3.42 -1.68
CA ASP A 103 -8.89 -4.84 -1.43
C ASP A 103 -8.63 -5.71 -2.67
N PRO A 104 -7.38 -5.75 -3.18
CA PRO A 104 -6.99 -6.62 -4.30
C PRO A 104 -6.87 -8.09 -3.88
N PRO A 105 -6.63 -9.02 -4.82
CA PRO A 105 -6.54 -10.44 -4.50
C PRO A 105 -5.14 -10.91 -4.05
N TYR A 106 -4.11 -10.05 -4.07
CA TYR A 106 -2.70 -10.44 -3.98
C TYR A 106 -2.37 -11.28 -2.74
N GLY A 107 -2.80 -10.85 -1.57
CA GLY A 107 -2.50 -11.53 -0.32
C GLY A 107 -3.43 -12.71 -0.01
N GLY A 108 -4.50 -12.91 -0.77
CA GLY A 108 -5.48 -13.97 -0.51
C GLY A 108 -4.91 -15.38 -0.63
N GLN A 109 -3.78 -15.52 -1.27
CA GLN A 109 -3.05 -16.78 -1.40
C GLN A 109 -1.72 -16.78 -0.61
N LEU A 110 -1.40 -15.70 0.09
CA LEU A 110 -0.17 -15.49 0.86
C LEU A 110 1.11 -15.75 0.05
N TYR A 111 1.10 -15.44 -1.24
CA TYR A 111 2.22 -15.75 -2.12
C TYR A 111 3.48 -14.92 -1.84
N GLU A 112 3.34 -13.77 -1.21
CA GLU A 112 4.46 -12.92 -0.81
C GLU A 112 5.38 -13.57 0.22
N GLY A 113 4.94 -14.65 0.85
CA GLY A 113 5.70 -15.35 1.88
C GLY A 113 6.79 -16.27 1.38
N GLU A 114 6.88 -16.58 0.10
CA GLU A 114 7.88 -17.53 -0.41
C GLU A 114 9.03 -16.82 -1.11
N PRO A 115 10.26 -16.87 -0.58
CA PRO A 115 11.39 -16.18 -1.20
C PRO A 115 11.83 -16.82 -2.53
N ASP A 116 11.62 -18.14 -2.70
CA ASP A 116 12.15 -18.89 -3.83
C ASP A 116 11.11 -19.79 -4.49
N ALA A 117 10.06 -19.19 -5.02
CA ALA A 117 9.26 -19.89 -6.00
C ALA A 117 10.16 -20.35 -7.15
N ALA A 118 9.92 -21.54 -7.68
CA ALA A 118 10.65 -22.05 -8.83
C ALA A 118 10.64 -20.99 -9.95
N GLY A 119 11.81 -20.47 -10.31
CA GLY A 119 11.95 -19.36 -11.23
C GLY A 119 12.43 -18.06 -10.55
N GLY A 120 12.72 -18.09 -9.25
CA GLY A 120 13.26 -16.96 -8.47
C GLY A 120 12.21 -15.91 -8.12
N PRO A 121 12.65 -14.77 -7.59
CA PRO A 121 11.75 -13.73 -7.08
C PRO A 121 10.72 -13.24 -8.11
N SER A 122 10.99 -13.47 -9.38
CA SER A 122 10.10 -13.07 -10.47
C SER A 122 9.27 -14.22 -11.02
N ASN A 123 9.40 -15.45 -10.50
CA ASN A 123 8.67 -16.62 -10.96
C ASN A 123 8.27 -16.54 -12.45
N SER A 124 9.24 -16.72 -13.34
CA SER A 124 9.07 -16.48 -14.80
C SER A 124 7.94 -17.32 -15.44
N ALA A 125 7.49 -18.39 -14.75
CA ALA A 125 6.35 -19.20 -15.16
C ALA A 125 5.00 -18.65 -14.67
N GLY A 126 4.97 -17.58 -13.87
CA GLY A 126 3.74 -17.01 -13.30
C GLY A 126 3.00 -17.98 -12.37
N LYS A 127 3.66 -19.05 -11.91
CA LYS A 127 3.05 -20.01 -11.00
C LYS A 127 3.35 -19.63 -9.57
N LEU A 128 2.31 -19.64 -8.75
CA LEU A 128 2.49 -19.51 -7.30
C LEU A 128 3.25 -20.69 -6.74
N ASN A 129 4.17 -20.43 -5.84
CA ASN A 129 4.69 -21.46 -4.98
C ASN A 129 3.62 -21.78 -3.91
N PRO A 130 3.14 -23.03 -3.83
CA PRO A 130 2.08 -23.38 -2.88
C PRO A 130 2.51 -23.27 -1.41
N ARG A 131 3.78 -22.97 -1.12
CA ARG A 131 4.31 -22.84 0.24
C ARG A 131 4.59 -21.38 0.65
N ILE A 132 4.35 -20.44 -0.23
CA ILE A 132 4.65 -19.02 0.04
C ILE A 132 3.97 -18.56 1.31
N GLY A 133 4.77 -18.26 2.35
CA GLY A 133 4.34 -17.73 3.63
C GLY A 133 3.15 -18.43 4.29
N GLN A 134 2.73 -19.57 3.79
CA GLN A 134 1.51 -20.23 4.19
C GLN A 134 1.72 -21.04 5.47
N PRO A 135 0.88 -20.86 6.50
CA PRO A 135 0.84 -21.74 7.65
C PRO A 135 0.53 -23.17 7.22
N ALA A 136 1.02 -24.15 7.98
CA ALA A 136 0.68 -25.55 7.74
C ALA A 136 -0.84 -25.75 7.69
N GLY A 137 -1.33 -26.37 6.62
CA GLY A 137 -2.78 -26.59 6.42
C GLY A 137 -3.56 -25.40 5.88
N PHE A 138 -2.89 -24.29 5.51
CA PHE A 138 -3.55 -23.17 4.87
C PHE A 138 -4.19 -23.57 3.54
N VAL A 139 -5.44 -23.17 3.35
CA VAL A 139 -6.17 -23.32 2.09
C VAL A 139 -6.39 -21.91 1.53
N PRO A 140 -5.94 -21.63 0.29
CA PRO A 140 -6.17 -20.32 -0.31
C PRO A 140 -7.66 -19.95 -0.32
N ALA A 141 -7.96 -18.73 0.08
CA ALA A 141 -9.33 -18.27 0.14
C ALA A 141 -9.90 -18.07 -1.27
N LYS A 142 -11.11 -18.60 -1.50
CA LYS A 142 -11.86 -18.26 -2.72
C LYS A 142 -12.30 -16.80 -2.62
N ARG A 143 -12.07 -16.04 -3.68
CA ARG A 143 -12.55 -14.65 -3.81
C ARG A 143 -14.07 -14.62 -3.84
N GLU A 144 -14.68 -13.79 -2.99
CA GLU A 144 -16.14 -13.61 -2.89
C GLU A 144 -16.61 -12.26 -3.40
N LEU A 145 -15.69 -11.27 -3.40
CA LEU A 145 -15.94 -9.90 -3.82
C LEU A 145 -15.10 -9.53 -5.05
N PRO A 146 -15.56 -8.60 -5.90
CA PRO A 146 -14.69 -7.91 -6.86
C PRO A 146 -13.54 -7.19 -6.15
N THR A 147 -12.49 -6.83 -6.90
CA THR A 147 -11.38 -6.04 -6.36
C THR A 147 -11.78 -4.57 -6.30
N ASN A 148 -12.04 -4.08 -5.12
CA ASN A 148 -12.60 -2.76 -4.89
C ASN A 148 -11.76 -1.92 -3.93
N CYS A 149 -12.08 -0.63 -3.84
CA CYS A 149 -11.68 0.19 -2.70
C CYS A 149 -12.89 0.49 -1.83
N TYR A 150 -12.68 0.53 -0.55
CA TYR A 150 -13.71 0.76 0.45
C TYR A 150 -13.36 1.91 1.39
N ARG A 151 -14.40 2.49 1.99
CA ARG A 151 -14.33 3.47 3.06
C ARG A 151 -15.02 2.89 4.30
N ILE A 152 -14.34 2.94 5.43
CA ILE A 152 -14.92 2.69 6.74
C ILE A 152 -15.27 4.04 7.33
N ASP A 153 -16.54 4.34 7.49
CA ASP A 153 -16.97 5.62 8.06
C ASP A 153 -16.76 5.66 9.60
N PRO A 154 -16.88 6.82 10.24
CA PRO A 154 -16.70 6.92 11.70
C PRO A 154 -17.66 6.06 12.54
N SER A 155 -18.79 5.62 11.97
CA SER A 155 -19.71 4.70 12.64
C SER A 155 -19.31 3.21 12.51
N GLY A 156 -18.31 2.92 11.68
CA GLY A 156 -17.86 1.56 11.36
C GLY A 156 -18.58 0.94 10.15
N ARG A 157 -19.43 1.69 9.43
CA ARG A 157 -20.05 1.22 8.20
C ARG A 157 -19.01 1.18 7.08
N VAL A 158 -19.01 0.09 6.31
CA VAL A 158 -18.17 -0.07 5.12
C VAL A 158 -18.95 0.31 3.88
N ASP A 159 -18.43 1.28 3.13
CA ASP A 159 -18.99 1.75 1.87
C ASP A 159 -18.05 1.41 0.71
N LEU A 160 -18.60 0.98 -0.43
CA LEU A 160 -17.87 0.85 -1.70
C LEU A 160 -17.61 2.26 -2.25
N VAL A 161 -16.35 2.58 -2.57
CA VAL A 161 -15.98 3.92 -3.10
C VAL A 161 -15.37 3.87 -4.50
N VAL A 162 -14.61 2.82 -4.84
CA VAL A 162 -14.11 2.59 -6.19
C VAL A 162 -14.33 1.12 -6.55
N SER A 163 -15.02 0.88 -7.66
CA SER A 163 -15.27 -0.49 -8.13
C SER A 163 -14.14 -1.04 -8.99
N GLU A 164 -14.10 -2.37 -9.13
CA GLU A 164 -13.19 -3.09 -10.04
C GLU A 164 -13.27 -2.57 -11.49
N ASP A 165 -14.45 -2.18 -11.95
CA ASP A 165 -14.64 -1.64 -13.30
C ASP A 165 -13.94 -0.28 -13.50
N GLN A 166 -13.86 0.52 -12.44
CA GLN A 166 -13.18 1.81 -12.46
C GLN A 166 -11.66 1.64 -12.33
N VAL A 167 -11.22 0.88 -11.32
CA VAL A 167 -9.80 0.61 -11.05
C VAL A 167 -9.65 -0.89 -10.74
N PRO A 168 -9.30 -1.73 -11.71
CA PRO A 168 -9.05 -3.15 -11.46
C PRO A 168 -7.78 -3.35 -10.64
N ASP A 169 -7.81 -4.30 -9.74
CA ASP A 169 -6.70 -4.68 -8.86
C ASP A 169 -6.05 -3.45 -8.20
N PRO A 170 -6.81 -2.71 -7.37
CA PRO A 170 -6.31 -1.52 -6.71
C PRO A 170 -5.22 -1.89 -5.69
N ASN A 171 -4.15 -1.08 -5.64
CA ASN A 171 -3.02 -1.29 -4.73
C ASN A 171 -2.82 -0.05 -3.85
N GLY A 172 -1.82 0.78 -4.11
CA GLY A 172 -1.58 1.98 -3.35
C GLY A 172 -2.73 2.99 -3.41
N ILE A 173 -2.98 3.68 -2.31
CA ILE A 173 -4.03 4.70 -2.17
C ILE A 173 -3.52 5.90 -1.37
N CYS A 174 -3.80 7.13 -1.80
CA CYS A 174 -3.52 8.31 -1.01
C CYS A 174 -4.43 9.49 -1.37
N PHE A 175 -4.57 10.43 -0.43
CA PHE A 175 -5.23 11.71 -0.68
C PHE A 175 -4.23 12.79 -1.09
N SER A 176 -4.73 13.80 -1.83
CA SER A 176 -4.05 15.10 -1.94
C SER A 176 -3.97 15.78 -0.55
N PRO A 177 -3.04 16.75 -0.36
CA PRO A 177 -2.87 17.40 0.95
C PRO A 177 -4.12 18.14 1.46
N ASP A 178 -5.01 18.55 0.56
CA ASP A 178 -6.28 19.20 0.88
C ASP A 178 -7.47 18.22 0.96
N TYR A 179 -7.23 16.92 0.80
CA TYR A 179 -8.24 15.83 0.81
C TYR A 179 -9.33 15.96 -0.27
N LYS A 180 -9.12 16.78 -1.30
CA LYS A 180 -10.08 16.95 -2.40
C LYS A 180 -9.83 16.01 -3.58
N LYS A 181 -8.72 15.29 -3.58
CA LYS A 181 -8.40 14.27 -4.57
C LYS A 181 -8.05 12.96 -3.86
N LEU A 182 -8.48 11.85 -4.48
CA LEU A 182 -8.05 10.51 -4.12
C LEU A 182 -7.28 9.92 -5.30
N TYR A 183 -6.06 9.47 -5.04
CA TYR A 183 -5.25 8.72 -6.01
C TYR A 183 -5.30 7.24 -5.68
N VAL A 184 -5.52 6.41 -6.70
CA VAL A 184 -5.56 4.94 -6.58
C VAL A 184 -4.69 4.34 -7.67
N VAL A 185 -3.85 3.41 -7.27
CA VAL A 185 -2.99 2.66 -8.18
C VAL A 185 -3.69 1.38 -8.63
N SER A 186 -3.56 1.06 -9.92
CA SER A 186 -3.86 -0.26 -10.48
C SER A 186 -2.54 -0.89 -10.92
N THR A 187 -1.94 -1.75 -10.09
CA THR A 187 -0.56 -2.20 -10.28
C THR A 187 -0.34 -3.02 -11.56
N GLY A 188 -1.29 -3.81 -11.96
CA GLY A 188 -1.10 -4.80 -13.01
C GLY A 188 -1.18 -6.21 -12.47
N LYS A 189 -0.99 -7.21 -13.33
CA LYS A 189 -1.04 -8.61 -12.92
C LYS A 189 0.17 -8.96 -12.08
N GLY A 190 -0.10 -9.34 -10.84
CA GLY A 190 0.86 -9.99 -9.96
C GLY A 190 0.81 -11.51 -10.07
N PRO A 191 1.78 -12.23 -9.50
CA PRO A 191 1.68 -13.67 -9.33
C PRO A 191 0.41 -14.03 -8.54
N GLY A 192 -0.36 -14.97 -9.06
CA GLY A 192 -1.61 -15.40 -8.42
C GLY A 192 -2.80 -14.49 -8.56
N ASP A 193 -2.68 -13.46 -9.35
CA ASP A 193 -3.79 -12.59 -9.69
C ASP A 193 -4.90 -13.36 -10.41
N THR A 194 -6.06 -13.43 -9.78
CA THR A 194 -7.29 -14.05 -10.30
C THR A 194 -8.34 -13.01 -10.69
N GLY A 195 -8.00 -11.73 -10.61
CA GLY A 195 -8.88 -10.61 -10.92
C GLY A 195 -8.95 -10.26 -12.40
N ALA A 196 -9.54 -9.12 -12.68
CA ALA A 196 -9.68 -8.55 -14.03
C ALA A 196 -8.33 -8.19 -14.66
N GLY A 197 -7.27 -8.15 -13.85
CA GLY A 197 -5.94 -7.73 -14.22
C GLY A 197 -5.80 -6.22 -14.19
N GLY A 198 -4.85 -5.74 -13.39
CA GLY A 198 -4.52 -4.33 -13.28
C GLY A 198 -3.95 -3.77 -14.59
N LYS A 199 -3.97 -2.45 -14.70
CA LYS A 199 -3.53 -1.74 -15.92
C LYS A 199 -2.10 -1.24 -15.84
N GLY A 200 -1.51 -1.17 -14.64
CA GLY A 200 -0.24 -0.50 -14.40
C GLY A 200 -0.39 1.02 -14.54
N ASP A 201 -1.52 1.55 -14.13
CA ASP A 201 -1.89 2.96 -14.25
C ASP A 201 -2.16 3.56 -12.86
N VAL A 202 -2.09 4.88 -12.77
CA VAL A 202 -2.57 5.64 -11.61
C VAL A 202 -3.84 6.38 -11.99
N PHE A 203 -4.86 6.32 -11.14
CA PHE A 203 -6.13 6.99 -11.31
C PHE A 203 -6.31 8.10 -10.27
N VAL A 204 -7.12 9.10 -10.60
CA VAL A 204 -7.48 10.19 -9.70
C VAL A 204 -8.97 10.45 -9.75
N PHE A 205 -9.55 10.72 -8.58
CA PHE A 205 -10.96 11.06 -8.38
C PHE A 205 -11.06 12.37 -7.62
N ASP A 206 -12.11 13.13 -7.85
CA ASP A 206 -12.51 14.24 -7.00
C ASP A 206 -13.26 13.70 -5.77
N VAL A 207 -12.95 14.22 -4.59
CA VAL A 207 -13.62 13.89 -3.33
C VAL A 207 -14.57 15.02 -2.95
N GLY A 208 -15.85 14.74 -2.96
CA GLY A 208 -16.89 15.68 -2.55
C GLY A 208 -16.96 15.85 -1.02
N ALA A 209 -17.65 16.89 -0.56
CA ALA A 209 -17.84 17.15 0.87
C ALA A 209 -18.61 16.02 1.59
N ASP A 210 -19.38 15.23 0.86
CA ASP A 210 -20.09 14.04 1.34
C ASP A 210 -19.26 12.74 1.22
N ASN A 211 -17.97 12.87 0.93
CA ASN A 211 -17.05 11.75 0.66
C ASN A 211 -17.40 10.89 -0.56
N LYS A 212 -18.27 11.38 -1.44
CA LYS A 212 -18.50 10.72 -2.73
C LYS A 212 -17.44 11.09 -3.73
N LEU A 213 -17.07 10.10 -4.53
CA LEU A 213 -16.10 10.27 -5.60
C LEU A 213 -16.80 10.64 -6.91
N SER A 214 -16.15 11.52 -7.67
CA SER A 214 -16.59 11.96 -8.98
C SER A 214 -15.38 12.19 -9.91
N ASN A 215 -15.66 12.43 -11.20
CA ASN A 215 -14.66 12.81 -12.21
C ASN A 215 -13.44 11.86 -12.27
N GLY A 216 -13.68 10.55 -12.04
CA GLY A 216 -12.64 9.53 -12.09
C GLY A 216 -11.96 9.48 -13.45
N LYS A 217 -10.64 9.59 -13.49
CA LYS A 217 -9.84 9.54 -14.71
C LYS A 217 -8.46 8.97 -14.47
N ARG A 218 -7.83 8.49 -15.54
CA ARG A 218 -6.41 8.13 -15.49
C ARG A 218 -5.57 9.38 -15.24
N PHE A 219 -4.75 9.34 -14.21
CA PHE A 219 -3.76 10.36 -13.87
C PHE A 219 -2.47 10.16 -14.67
N SER A 220 -1.98 8.92 -14.73
CA SER A 220 -0.78 8.54 -15.48
C SER A 220 -0.90 7.09 -15.96
N ASP A 221 -0.44 6.81 -17.18
CA ASP A 221 -0.28 5.45 -17.68
C ASP A 221 1.04 4.80 -17.21
N PHE A 222 1.77 5.52 -16.40
CA PHE A 222 3.02 5.09 -15.77
C PHE A 222 4.08 4.59 -16.77
N THR A 223 4.07 5.13 -17.98
CA THR A 223 5.11 4.91 -18.98
C THR A 223 6.20 5.98 -18.85
N ILE A 224 7.44 5.56 -18.62
CA ILE A 224 8.58 6.43 -18.35
C ILE A 224 9.64 6.18 -19.42
N ASP A 225 9.97 7.21 -20.21
CA ASP A 225 10.93 7.11 -21.33
C ASP A 225 10.58 5.93 -22.28
N GLY A 226 9.29 5.67 -22.51
CA GLY A 226 8.80 4.57 -23.32
C GLY A 226 8.77 3.19 -22.63
N VAL A 227 9.22 3.09 -21.39
CA VAL A 227 9.18 1.86 -20.59
C VAL A 227 7.94 1.84 -19.73
N LYS A 228 7.08 0.83 -19.90
CA LYS A 228 5.93 0.61 -19.03
C LYS A 228 6.40 0.13 -17.67
N CYS A 229 6.09 0.89 -16.63
CA CYS A 229 6.40 0.56 -15.25
C CYS A 229 5.12 0.19 -14.50
N GLY A 230 5.26 -0.58 -13.42
CA GLY A 230 4.18 -0.92 -12.49
C GLY A 230 4.21 0.02 -11.29
N PRO A 231 3.20 0.87 -11.09
CA PRO A 231 3.04 1.62 -9.87
C PRO A 231 2.57 0.69 -8.75
N ASP A 232 2.93 1.01 -7.49
CA ASP A 232 2.52 0.24 -6.32
C ASP A 232 2.15 1.19 -5.17
N GLY A 233 2.98 1.40 -4.15
CA GLY A 233 2.71 2.35 -3.09
C GLY A 233 2.76 3.81 -3.54
N ILE A 234 1.91 4.65 -3.00
CA ILE A 234 1.72 6.05 -3.43
C ILE A 234 1.50 6.97 -2.24
N ARG A 235 2.10 8.16 -2.26
CA ARG A 235 1.89 9.23 -1.26
C ARG A 235 1.93 10.59 -1.94
N CYS A 236 1.30 11.60 -1.32
CA CYS A 236 1.43 13.00 -1.74
C CYS A 236 2.37 13.77 -0.82
N ASP A 237 3.02 14.80 -1.37
CA ASP A 237 3.69 15.82 -0.57
C ASP A 237 2.78 17.04 -0.32
N VAL A 238 3.24 17.97 0.53
CA VAL A 238 2.47 19.17 0.89
C VAL A 238 2.21 20.13 -0.27
N ASN A 239 2.96 20.00 -1.37
CA ASN A 239 2.77 20.78 -2.59
C ASN A 239 1.79 20.09 -3.56
N GLY A 240 1.24 18.92 -3.19
CA GLY A 240 0.35 18.12 -4.03
C GLY A 240 1.07 17.26 -5.07
N ASN A 241 2.40 17.19 -5.06
CA ASN A 241 3.10 16.27 -5.93
C ASN A 241 2.83 14.82 -5.50
N VAL A 242 2.66 13.96 -6.48
CA VAL A 242 2.36 12.54 -6.29
C VAL A 242 3.64 11.73 -6.41
N TRP A 243 4.01 11.07 -5.31
CA TRP A 243 5.16 10.19 -5.23
C TRP A 243 4.67 8.75 -5.29
N CYS A 244 5.21 7.97 -6.22
CA CYS A 244 4.76 6.61 -6.44
C CYS A 244 5.95 5.68 -6.64
N SER A 245 5.92 4.53 -5.98
CA SER A 245 6.91 3.49 -6.21
C SER A 245 6.79 2.94 -7.63
N SER A 246 7.88 2.47 -8.19
CA SER A 246 8.00 2.05 -9.58
C SER A 246 8.68 0.70 -9.67
N ASN A 247 8.05 -0.20 -10.41
CA ASN A 247 8.56 -1.52 -10.74
C ASN A 247 8.60 -1.68 -12.25
N ALA A 248 9.77 -1.94 -12.79
CA ALA A 248 9.97 -2.23 -14.21
C ALA A 248 10.61 -3.61 -14.43
N GLY A 249 10.48 -4.49 -13.45
CA GLY A 249 11.05 -5.83 -13.50
C GLY A 249 12.56 -5.79 -13.82
N ARG A 250 12.95 -6.29 -14.99
CA ARG A 250 14.36 -6.36 -15.42
C ARG A 250 14.85 -5.10 -16.12
N ALA A 251 14.01 -4.11 -16.41
CA ALA A 251 14.43 -2.87 -17.05
C ALA A 251 15.28 -2.05 -16.07
N VAL A 252 16.59 -1.97 -16.35
CA VAL A 252 17.56 -1.30 -15.49
C VAL A 252 17.27 0.21 -15.43
N GLY A 253 17.25 0.75 -14.22
CA GLY A 253 17.12 2.19 -13.97
C GLY A 253 15.68 2.71 -13.88
N TYR A 254 14.69 1.83 -13.88
CA TYR A 254 13.27 2.19 -13.76
C TYR A 254 12.62 1.71 -12.46
N ASN A 255 13.32 0.91 -11.66
CA ASN A 255 12.92 0.59 -10.30
C ASN A 255 13.21 1.76 -9.35
N GLY A 256 12.36 1.95 -8.36
CA GLY A 256 12.54 2.97 -7.34
C GLY A 256 11.28 3.81 -7.10
N VAL A 257 11.38 5.13 -7.16
CA VAL A 257 10.28 6.07 -6.91
C VAL A 257 10.23 7.14 -7.99
N THR A 258 9.03 7.50 -8.41
CA THR A 258 8.74 8.61 -9.33
C THR A 258 8.01 9.71 -8.60
N CYS A 259 8.27 10.97 -9.00
CA CYS A 259 7.57 12.15 -8.51
C CYS A 259 6.85 12.84 -9.67
N TRP A 260 5.57 13.09 -9.54
CA TRP A 260 4.70 13.69 -10.55
C TRP A 260 4.07 14.97 -10.02
N SER A 261 3.91 15.99 -10.87
CA SER A 261 3.13 17.17 -10.50
C SER A 261 1.64 16.82 -10.32
N PRO A 262 0.83 17.69 -9.69
CA PRO A 262 -0.62 17.50 -9.58
C PRO A 262 -1.33 17.33 -10.92
N GLU A 263 -0.74 17.84 -12.02
CA GLU A 263 -1.25 17.73 -13.38
C GLU A 263 -0.80 16.45 -14.10
N GLY A 264 0.02 15.60 -13.44
CA GLY A 264 0.50 14.34 -14.01
C GLY A 264 1.77 14.45 -14.84
N LYS A 265 2.55 15.55 -14.72
CA LYS A 265 3.85 15.67 -15.36
C LYS A 265 4.93 15.03 -14.48
N LEU A 266 5.75 14.14 -15.06
CA LEU A 266 6.90 13.56 -14.37
C LEU A 266 7.93 14.66 -14.04
N LEU A 267 8.22 14.83 -12.75
CA LEU A 267 9.18 15.82 -12.23
C LEU A 267 10.55 15.22 -11.99
N GLY A 268 10.62 13.95 -11.56
CA GLY A 268 11.87 13.31 -11.25
C GLY A 268 11.73 11.86 -10.81
N ARG A 269 12.88 11.21 -10.58
CA ARG A 269 12.96 9.81 -10.18
C ARG A 269 14.07 9.61 -9.15
N ILE A 270 13.81 8.73 -8.19
CA ILE A 270 14.82 8.13 -7.32
C ILE A 270 15.02 6.71 -7.83
N ARG A 271 16.21 6.38 -8.29
CA ARG A 271 16.52 5.05 -8.80
C ARG A 271 17.01 4.14 -7.67
N LEU A 272 16.46 2.95 -7.59
CA LEU A 272 16.90 1.92 -6.68
C LEU A 272 17.42 0.70 -7.45
N PRO A 273 18.33 -0.09 -6.86
CA PRO A 273 18.86 -1.29 -7.51
C PRO A 273 17.84 -2.45 -7.52
N GLU A 274 16.72 -2.31 -6.83
CA GLU A 274 15.68 -3.32 -6.68
C GLU A 274 14.28 -2.69 -6.74
N VAL A 275 13.26 -3.52 -6.85
CA VAL A 275 11.85 -3.08 -6.88
C VAL A 275 11.49 -2.42 -5.55
N CYS A 276 10.83 -1.27 -5.64
CA CYS A 276 10.22 -0.58 -4.51
C CYS A 276 8.73 -0.92 -4.47
N GLY A 277 8.28 -1.59 -3.40
CA GLY A 277 6.87 -1.91 -3.21
C GLY A 277 6.09 -0.71 -2.70
N ASN A 278 6.57 -0.05 -1.63
CA ASN A 278 5.81 1.03 -1.01
C ASN A 278 6.71 2.12 -0.41
N ILE A 279 6.11 3.28 -0.13
CA ILE A 279 6.83 4.47 0.35
C ILE A 279 6.05 5.18 1.46
N THR A 280 6.77 5.90 2.32
CA THR A 280 6.18 6.84 3.27
C THR A 280 7.14 8.00 3.55
N PHE A 281 6.57 9.16 3.86
CA PHE A 281 7.33 10.26 4.41
C PHE A 281 7.38 10.18 5.93
N GLY A 282 8.54 10.49 6.51
CA GLY A 282 8.72 10.49 7.95
C GLY A 282 9.89 11.37 8.40
N GLY A 283 10.34 11.11 9.63
CA GLY A 283 11.30 11.96 10.32
C GLY A 283 10.64 13.20 10.96
N PRO A 284 11.34 13.93 11.84
CA PRO A 284 10.77 15.03 12.62
C PRO A 284 10.21 16.16 11.77
N LYS A 285 10.75 16.36 10.57
CA LYS A 285 10.28 17.37 9.60
C LYS A 285 9.45 16.77 8.49
N ARG A 286 9.14 15.46 8.53
CA ARG A 286 8.41 14.74 7.49
C ARG A 286 8.99 14.90 6.07
N ASN A 287 10.27 15.18 5.97
CA ASN A 287 11.00 15.36 4.72
C ASN A 287 11.98 14.21 4.42
N ARG A 288 11.88 13.10 5.14
CA ARG A 288 12.62 11.90 4.86
C ARG A 288 11.69 10.89 4.19
N LEU A 289 11.95 10.59 2.92
CA LEU A 289 11.22 9.58 2.17
C LEU A 289 11.84 8.22 2.47
N PHE A 290 11.06 7.33 3.05
CA PHE A 290 11.40 5.93 3.25
C PHE A 290 10.81 5.09 2.11
N MET A 291 11.59 4.13 1.63
CA MET A 291 11.28 3.30 0.46
C MET A 291 11.47 1.84 0.86
N ALA A 292 10.37 1.13 1.01
CA ALA A 292 10.36 -0.31 1.28
C ALA A 292 10.56 -1.04 -0.06
N ALA A 293 11.73 -1.62 -0.23
CA ALA A 293 12.10 -2.36 -1.44
C ALA A 293 12.16 -3.87 -1.16
N SER A 294 12.49 -4.67 -2.18
CA SER A 294 12.40 -6.13 -2.10
C SER A 294 13.08 -6.72 -0.87
N GLN A 295 14.34 -6.34 -0.62
CA GLN A 295 15.14 -6.87 0.50
C GLN A 295 15.64 -5.78 1.46
N SER A 296 15.50 -4.51 1.08
CA SER A 296 16.12 -3.38 1.76
C SER A 296 15.12 -2.29 2.07
N LEU A 297 15.41 -1.53 3.12
CA LEU A 297 14.75 -0.27 3.42
C LEU A 297 15.71 0.87 3.10
N TYR A 298 15.33 1.72 2.16
CA TYR A 298 16.09 2.91 1.78
C TYR A 298 15.46 4.16 2.36
N ALA A 299 16.26 5.21 2.49
CA ALA A 299 15.77 6.53 2.87
C ALA A 299 16.58 7.64 2.22
N VAL A 300 15.91 8.75 1.89
CA VAL A 300 16.52 9.96 1.37
C VAL A 300 15.83 11.20 1.92
N TYR A 301 16.57 12.26 2.16
CA TYR A 301 15.97 13.56 2.48
C TYR A 301 15.52 14.27 1.21
N THR A 302 14.31 14.82 1.26
CA THR A 302 13.71 15.60 0.17
C THR A 302 13.61 17.07 0.53
N ALA A 303 13.48 17.93 -0.46
CA ALA A 303 13.25 19.36 -0.26
C ALA A 303 11.78 19.69 0.09
N THR A 304 10.90 18.65 0.09
CA THR A 304 9.47 18.77 0.43
C THR A 304 9.13 17.88 1.62
N GLN A 305 7.93 18.04 2.15
CA GLN A 305 7.40 17.26 3.27
C GLN A 305 6.22 16.41 2.79
N GLY A 306 6.02 15.25 3.42
CA GLY A 306 4.84 14.42 3.15
C GLY A 306 3.55 15.06 3.65
N ALA A 307 2.47 14.86 2.93
CA ALA A 307 1.11 15.21 3.33
C ALA A 307 0.48 14.10 4.22
N GLY A 308 -0.63 14.44 4.89
CA GLY A 308 -1.41 13.50 5.70
C GLY A 308 -0.92 13.34 7.14
N PRO A 309 -1.58 12.48 7.92
CA PRO A 309 -1.15 12.17 9.28
C PRO A 309 0.18 11.40 9.27
N ALA A 310 0.90 11.49 10.35
CA ALA A 310 2.17 10.79 10.55
C ALA A 310 2.34 10.38 12.01
#